data_73f509de5eb7a4a76f15d40ffabb91d4
#
_entry.id   73f509de5eb7a4a76f15d40ffabb91d4
#
_cell.length_a   1.000
_cell.length_b   1.000
_cell.length_c   1.000
_cell.angle_alpha   90.00
_cell.angle_beta   90.00
_cell.angle_gamma   90.00
#
_symmetry.space_group_name_H-M   'P 1'
#
loop_
_entity.id
_entity.type
_entity.pdbx_description
1 polymer ?
#
loop_
_entity_poly.entity_id
_entity_poly.type
_entity_poly.pdbx_seq_one_letter_code
_entity_poly.pdbx_strand_id
1 'polypeptide(L)'
;MGIAGSAPGLTDLRALLAALDPELDPVPKRFLHASHEKARTRMADALMMFREAEGTTLIVDVDEDNLGNERMLWARITLRVQSSLTAVGMMAAVSAALAKRGIPCNPVSAFLHDHLFVPWERRDDALDALSHLTP
;
A
#
# COMPACT_ATOMS: atom_id res chain seq x y z
N MET A 1 -6.97 -5.14 24.97
CA MET A 1 -6.30 -5.61 23.76
C MET A 1 -4.80 -5.46 23.92
N GLY A 2 -4.04 -6.52 23.74
CA GLY A 2 -2.60 -6.50 23.91
C GLY A 2 -1.85 -6.01 22.67
N ILE A 3 -0.59 -5.62 22.86
CA ILE A 3 0.30 -5.26 21.78
C ILE A 3 1.08 -6.53 21.37
N ALA A 4 1.02 -6.89 20.09
CA ALA A 4 1.75 -8.03 19.57
C ALA A 4 3.22 -7.66 19.34
N GLY A 5 4.14 -8.51 19.82
CA GLY A 5 5.57 -8.29 19.67
C GLY A 5 6.15 -8.70 18.33
N SER A 6 5.46 -9.57 17.57
CA SER A 6 5.86 -10.02 16.24
C SER A 6 4.63 -10.32 15.40
N ALA A 7 4.69 -10.06 14.11
CA ALA A 7 3.60 -10.35 13.21
C ALA A 7 3.53 -11.86 12.95
N PRO A 8 2.34 -12.48 13.09
CA PRO A 8 2.14 -13.81 12.56
C PRO A 8 2.25 -13.77 11.04
N GLY A 9 2.47 -14.88 10.41
CA GLY A 9 2.39 -14.96 8.96
C GLY A 9 3.43 -15.86 8.34
N LEU A 10 3.29 -15.99 7.02
CA LEU A 10 4.13 -16.87 6.21
C LEU A 10 5.48 -16.23 5.91
N THR A 11 6.51 -17.06 5.79
CA THR A 11 7.84 -16.64 5.35
C THR A 11 8.26 -17.31 4.04
N ASP A 12 7.65 -18.45 3.67
CA ASP A 12 7.96 -19.17 2.43
C ASP A 12 7.46 -18.39 1.22
N LEU A 13 8.36 -18.03 0.32
CA LEU A 13 8.05 -17.22 -0.85
C LEU A 13 7.00 -17.87 -1.75
N ARG A 14 7.10 -19.17 -2.01
CA ARG A 14 6.11 -19.86 -2.87
C ARG A 14 4.72 -19.81 -2.26
N ALA A 15 4.63 -20.07 -0.96
CA ALA A 15 3.36 -20.02 -0.25
C ALA A 15 2.79 -18.60 -0.24
N LEU A 16 3.65 -17.59 -0.06
CA LEU A 16 3.25 -16.19 -0.08
C LEU A 16 2.67 -15.79 -1.44
N LEU A 17 3.37 -16.13 -2.53
CA LEU A 17 2.91 -15.76 -3.87
C LEU A 17 1.65 -16.52 -4.26
N ALA A 18 1.52 -17.78 -3.84
CA ALA A 18 0.31 -18.57 -4.12
C ALA A 18 -0.92 -18.04 -3.36
N ALA A 19 -0.71 -17.47 -2.18
CA ALA A 19 -1.78 -16.97 -1.30
C ALA A 19 -1.90 -15.44 -1.30
N LEU A 20 -1.38 -14.77 -2.32
CA LEU A 20 -1.23 -13.32 -2.34
C LEU A 20 -2.56 -12.58 -2.12
N ASP A 21 -3.60 -12.98 -2.82
CA ASP A 21 -4.97 -12.46 -2.69
C ASP A 21 -5.03 -10.92 -2.69
N PRO A 22 -4.68 -10.27 -3.81
CA PRO A 22 -4.74 -8.82 -3.90
C PRO A 22 -6.17 -8.30 -3.90
N GLU A 23 -6.43 -7.30 -3.08
CA GLU A 23 -7.75 -6.69 -2.93
C GLU A 23 -7.66 -5.19 -3.22
N LEU A 24 -8.43 -4.72 -4.18
CA LEU A 24 -8.48 -3.32 -4.55
C LEU A 24 -9.48 -2.57 -3.68
N ASP A 25 -9.03 -1.46 -3.07
CA ASP A 25 -9.91 -0.54 -2.38
C ASP A 25 -10.63 0.33 -3.42
N PRO A 26 -11.96 0.43 -3.39
CA PRO A 26 -12.70 1.20 -4.39
C PRO A 26 -12.56 2.72 -4.24
N VAL A 27 -11.98 3.20 -3.15
CA VAL A 27 -11.84 4.64 -2.88
C VAL A 27 -10.44 5.10 -3.26
N PRO A 28 -10.30 6.10 -4.14
CA PRO A 28 -8.97 6.63 -4.47
C PRO A 28 -8.32 7.31 -3.26
N LYS A 29 -7.01 7.37 -3.31
CA LYS A 29 -6.16 7.91 -2.24
C LYS A 29 -5.30 9.03 -2.78
N ARG A 30 -4.79 9.86 -1.88
CA ARG A 30 -3.75 10.83 -2.22
C ARG A 30 -2.70 10.89 -1.13
N PHE A 31 -1.49 11.25 -1.55
CA PHE A 31 -0.38 11.53 -0.65
C PHE A 31 -0.36 13.02 -0.35
N LEU A 32 -0.24 13.36 0.92
CA LEU A 32 -0.13 14.73 1.40
C LEU A 32 1.17 14.91 2.15
N HIS A 33 1.71 16.12 2.09
CA HIS A 33 2.81 16.53 2.94
C HIS A 33 2.37 17.76 3.73
N ALA A 34 2.56 17.72 5.04
CA ALA A 34 2.15 18.81 5.94
C ALA A 34 3.20 19.01 7.03
N SER A 35 3.15 20.17 7.69
CA SER A 35 3.92 20.35 8.90
C SER A 35 3.52 19.33 9.93
N HIS A 36 4.41 18.99 10.86
CA HIS A 36 4.10 18.02 11.90
C HIS A 36 2.87 18.44 12.71
N GLU A 37 2.72 19.72 12.96
CA GLU A 37 1.58 20.26 13.69
C GLU A 37 0.26 20.08 12.95
N LYS A 38 0.23 20.44 11.65
CA LYS A 38 -0.98 20.28 10.84
C LYS A 38 -1.35 18.82 10.66
N ALA A 39 -0.36 17.96 10.52
CA ALA A 39 -0.61 16.54 10.34
C ALA A 39 -1.34 15.92 11.54
N ARG A 40 -1.09 16.42 12.74
CA ARG A 40 -1.79 15.93 13.95
C ARG A 40 -3.29 16.11 13.87
N THR A 41 -3.76 17.16 13.21
CA THR A 41 -5.19 17.43 13.06
C THR A 41 -5.88 16.48 12.10
N ARG A 42 -5.10 15.74 11.29
CA ARG A 42 -5.61 14.81 10.30
C ARG A 42 -5.41 13.35 10.69
N MET A 43 -4.97 13.11 11.91
CA MET A 43 -4.62 11.77 12.40
C MET A 43 -5.76 10.77 12.28
N ALA A 44 -6.99 11.20 12.61
CA ALA A 44 -8.16 10.33 12.57
C ALA A 44 -8.56 9.91 11.15
N ASP A 45 -8.22 10.72 10.14
CA ASP A 45 -8.60 10.46 8.75
C ASP A 45 -7.50 9.76 7.96
N ALA A 46 -6.27 9.74 8.48
CA ALA A 46 -5.13 9.23 7.75
C ALA A 46 -5.06 7.71 7.79
N LEU A 47 -4.84 7.10 6.62
CA LEU A 47 -4.52 5.68 6.53
C LEU A 47 -3.10 5.41 6.98
N MET A 48 -2.21 6.38 6.74
CA MET A 48 -0.80 6.28 7.10
C MET A 48 -0.29 7.67 7.45
N MET A 49 0.54 7.73 8.47
CA MET A 49 1.33 8.92 8.79
C MET A 49 2.77 8.51 8.98
N PHE A 50 3.66 9.23 8.35
CA PHE A 50 5.09 9.03 8.56
C PHE A 50 5.78 10.37 8.80
N ARG A 51 6.46 10.48 9.94
CA ARG A 51 7.20 11.70 10.30
C ARG A 51 8.58 11.66 9.68
N GLU A 52 8.85 12.66 8.84
CA GLU A 52 10.16 12.87 8.24
C GLU A 52 10.78 14.13 8.83
N ALA A 53 12.04 14.42 8.50
CA ALA A 53 12.72 15.63 8.99
C ALA A 53 12.02 16.90 8.48
N GLU A 54 11.52 16.86 7.23
CA GLU A 54 10.95 18.03 6.55
C GLU A 54 9.47 18.26 6.85
N GLY A 55 8.81 17.30 7.53
CA GLY A 55 7.38 17.34 7.81
C GLY A 55 6.81 15.92 7.87
N THR A 56 5.50 15.82 7.78
CA THR A 56 4.81 14.54 7.88
C THR A 56 4.10 14.21 6.58
N THR A 57 4.35 13.00 6.09
CA THR A 57 3.61 12.42 4.96
C THR A 57 2.33 11.77 5.49
N LEU A 58 1.23 12.00 4.80
CA LEU A 58 -0.04 11.32 5.07
C LEU A 58 -0.58 10.69 3.80
N ILE A 59 -1.27 9.56 3.97
CA ILE A 59 -2.09 8.98 2.91
C ILE A 59 -3.53 9.03 3.40
N VAL A 60 -4.40 9.64 2.60
CA VAL A 60 -5.81 9.83 2.97
C VAL A 60 -6.73 9.39 1.84
N ASP A 61 -7.96 9.04 2.19
CA ASP A 61 -9.01 8.80 1.22
C ASP A 61 -9.41 10.10 0.54
N VAL A 62 -9.76 10.01 -0.74
CA VAL A 62 -10.27 11.14 -1.51
C VAL A 62 -11.74 10.92 -1.75
N ASP A 63 -12.58 11.81 -1.25
CA ASP A 63 -14.01 11.78 -1.52
C ASP A 63 -14.35 12.65 -2.74
N GLU A 64 -15.60 12.60 -3.20
CA GLU A 64 -16.04 13.35 -4.37
C GLU A 64 -15.86 14.85 -4.19
N ASP A 65 -16.01 15.35 -2.96
CA ASP A 65 -15.87 16.78 -2.66
C ASP A 65 -14.41 17.23 -2.68
N ASN A 66 -13.47 16.29 -2.55
CA ASN A 66 -12.04 16.56 -2.50
C ASN A 66 -11.31 16.21 -3.79
N LEU A 67 -12.03 15.78 -4.84
CA LEU A 67 -11.37 15.41 -6.10
C LEU A 67 -10.67 16.59 -6.77
N GLY A 68 -11.26 17.77 -6.70
CA GLY A 68 -10.71 19.06 -7.10
C GLY A 68 -9.61 19.01 -8.16
N ASN A 69 -8.50 19.68 -7.85
CA ASN A 69 -7.36 19.85 -8.75
C ASN A 69 -6.25 18.82 -8.51
N GLU A 70 -6.57 17.68 -7.93
CA GLU A 70 -5.56 16.67 -7.63
C GLU A 70 -4.90 16.17 -8.90
N ARG A 71 -3.58 16.30 -8.94
CA ARG A 71 -2.79 15.89 -10.10
C ARG A 71 -2.57 14.40 -10.16
N MET A 72 -2.61 13.75 -9.01
CA MET A 72 -2.29 12.33 -8.93
C MET A 72 -3.15 11.65 -7.89
N LEU A 73 -3.96 10.71 -8.34
CA LEU A 73 -4.72 9.82 -7.47
C LEU A 73 -4.07 8.45 -7.46
N TRP A 74 -4.19 7.77 -6.35
CA TRP A 74 -3.61 6.46 -6.12
C TRP A 74 -4.67 5.45 -5.76
N ALA A 75 -4.46 4.21 -6.17
CA ALA A 75 -5.27 3.08 -5.76
C ALA A 75 -4.51 2.28 -4.71
N ARG A 76 -5.20 1.85 -3.66
CA ARG A 76 -4.61 0.94 -2.69
C ARG A 76 -4.99 -0.49 -3.06
N ILE A 77 -3.98 -1.34 -3.21
CA ILE A 77 -4.15 -2.78 -3.34
C ILE A 77 -3.55 -3.42 -2.11
N THR A 78 -4.37 -4.07 -1.32
CA THR A 78 -3.93 -4.78 -0.13
C THR A 78 -3.62 -6.22 -0.49
N LEU A 79 -2.44 -6.71 -0.14
CA LEU A 79 -2.11 -8.11 -0.26
C LEU A 79 -2.66 -8.80 0.99
N ARG A 80 -3.73 -9.58 0.82
CA ARG A 80 -4.46 -10.17 1.95
C ARG A 80 -3.70 -11.28 2.65
N VAL A 81 -2.71 -11.87 1.98
CA VAL A 81 -1.82 -12.83 2.62
C VAL A 81 -1.12 -12.19 3.82
N GLN A 82 -1.09 -12.87 4.93
CA GLN A 82 -0.35 -12.41 6.11
C GLN A 82 1.10 -12.85 5.99
N SER A 83 1.95 -11.96 5.50
CA SER A 83 3.38 -12.20 5.46
C SER A 83 4.02 -11.74 6.76
N SER A 84 5.01 -12.50 7.23
CA SER A 84 5.82 -12.07 8.37
C SER A 84 6.63 -10.84 7.99
N LEU A 85 6.89 -9.96 8.96
CA LEU A 85 7.81 -8.85 8.75
C LEU A 85 9.24 -9.31 8.40
N THR A 86 9.54 -10.59 8.66
CA THR A 86 10.82 -11.19 8.34
C THR A 86 10.83 -11.93 6.99
N ALA A 87 9.70 -11.95 6.26
CA ALA A 87 9.61 -12.61 4.96
C ALA A 87 10.54 -11.93 3.96
N VAL A 88 11.18 -12.73 3.10
CA VAL A 88 12.13 -12.24 2.11
C VAL A 88 11.66 -12.60 0.72
N GLY A 89 11.70 -11.61 -0.18
CA GLY A 89 11.49 -11.83 -1.61
C GLY A 89 10.09 -11.51 -2.13
N MET A 90 9.07 -11.45 -1.28
CA MET A 90 7.70 -11.19 -1.76
C MET A 90 7.59 -9.81 -2.43
N MET A 91 8.05 -8.76 -1.78
CA MET A 91 7.99 -7.42 -2.37
C MET A 91 8.88 -7.27 -3.60
N ALA A 92 10.01 -7.99 -3.66
CA ALA A 92 10.85 -8.02 -4.84
C ALA A 92 10.09 -8.60 -6.04
N ALA A 93 9.39 -9.71 -5.85
CA ALA A 93 8.60 -10.35 -6.90
C ALA A 93 7.41 -9.48 -7.33
N VAL A 94 6.70 -8.90 -6.38
CA VAL A 94 5.55 -8.02 -6.62
C VAL A 94 5.99 -6.78 -7.38
N SER A 95 7.01 -6.09 -6.91
CA SER A 95 7.49 -4.87 -7.56
C SER A 95 8.06 -5.13 -8.94
N ALA A 96 8.73 -6.26 -9.14
CA ALA A 96 9.23 -6.65 -10.47
C ALA A 96 8.09 -6.87 -11.46
N ALA A 97 7.01 -7.53 -11.04
CA ALA A 97 5.84 -7.76 -11.89
C ALA A 97 5.19 -6.43 -12.33
N LEU A 98 5.07 -5.49 -11.41
CA LEU A 98 4.51 -4.17 -11.73
C LEU A 98 5.48 -3.35 -12.59
N ALA A 99 6.77 -3.41 -12.31
CA ALA A 99 7.79 -2.70 -13.07
C ALA A 99 7.82 -3.15 -14.54
N LYS A 100 7.62 -4.43 -14.81
CA LYS A 100 7.53 -4.97 -16.17
C LYS A 100 6.45 -4.30 -17.01
N ARG A 101 5.38 -3.84 -16.36
CA ARG A 101 4.29 -3.13 -17.02
C ARG A 101 4.41 -1.62 -16.91
N GLY A 102 5.53 -1.13 -16.39
CA GLY A 102 5.75 0.30 -16.22
C GLY A 102 4.82 0.94 -15.20
N ILE A 103 4.36 0.17 -14.19
CA ILE A 103 3.44 0.67 -13.17
C ILE A 103 4.23 1.09 -11.94
N PRO A 104 4.21 2.39 -11.56
CA PRO A 104 4.81 2.82 -10.31
C PRO A 104 4.13 2.14 -9.12
N CYS A 105 4.92 1.71 -8.15
CA CYS A 105 4.40 1.05 -6.96
C CYS A 105 5.08 1.62 -5.72
N ASN A 106 4.28 2.14 -4.81
CA ASN A 106 4.75 2.64 -3.52
C ASN A 106 4.18 1.74 -2.42
N PRO A 107 4.97 0.83 -1.86
CA PRO A 107 4.46 -0.09 -0.85
C PRO A 107 4.52 0.52 0.55
N VAL A 108 3.55 0.13 1.37
CA VAL A 108 3.58 0.34 2.81
C VAL A 108 3.42 -1.01 3.47
N SER A 109 4.46 -1.47 4.13
CA SER A 109 4.43 -2.75 4.85
C SER A 109 3.92 -2.50 6.26
N ALA A 110 2.67 -2.87 6.50
CA ALA A 110 2.08 -2.78 7.83
C ALA A 110 2.29 -4.09 8.59
N PHE A 111 1.84 -4.12 9.83
CA PHE A 111 2.07 -5.27 10.71
C PHE A 111 1.44 -6.57 10.18
N LEU A 112 0.23 -6.48 9.62
CA LEU A 112 -0.50 -7.66 9.15
C LEU A 112 -0.47 -7.84 7.63
N HIS A 113 -0.42 -6.75 6.87
CA HIS A 113 -0.51 -6.81 5.42
C HIS A 113 0.37 -5.76 4.77
N ASP A 114 0.80 -6.05 3.54
CA ASP A 114 1.42 -5.07 2.67
C ASP A 114 0.35 -4.38 1.85
N HIS A 115 0.47 -3.08 1.72
CA HIS A 115 -0.43 -2.26 0.93
C HIS A 115 0.37 -1.60 -0.19
N LEU A 116 -0.12 -1.73 -1.42
CA LEU A 116 0.52 -1.15 -2.58
C LEU A 116 -0.27 0.05 -3.05
N PHE A 117 0.42 1.16 -3.32
CA PHE A 117 -0.20 2.34 -3.91
C PHE A 117 0.30 2.47 -5.32
N VAL A 118 -0.61 2.31 -6.28
CA VAL A 118 -0.36 2.40 -7.71
C VAL A 118 -1.20 3.54 -8.29
N PRO A 119 -0.84 4.11 -9.46
CA PRO A 119 -1.68 5.14 -10.06
C PRO A 119 -3.11 4.65 -10.23
N TRP A 120 -4.06 5.50 -9.88
CA TRP A 120 -5.48 5.14 -9.93
C TRP A 120 -5.91 4.61 -11.28
N GLU A 121 -5.45 5.22 -12.35
CA GLU A 121 -5.76 4.83 -13.74
C GLU A 121 -5.16 3.50 -14.16
N ARG A 122 -4.17 2.98 -13.41
CA ARG A 122 -3.51 1.71 -13.68
C ARG A 122 -3.93 0.60 -12.74
N ARG A 123 -4.97 0.81 -11.92
CA ARG A 123 -5.36 -0.14 -10.87
C ARG A 123 -5.77 -1.52 -11.40
N ASP A 124 -6.50 -1.55 -12.50
CA ASP A 124 -6.95 -2.83 -13.07
C ASP A 124 -5.79 -3.59 -13.70
N ASP A 125 -4.89 -2.88 -14.37
CA ASP A 125 -3.68 -3.45 -14.95
C ASP A 125 -2.76 -4.01 -13.84
N ALA A 126 -2.66 -3.28 -12.73
CA ALA A 126 -1.89 -3.75 -11.57
C ALA A 126 -2.48 -5.02 -10.96
N LEU A 127 -3.80 -5.08 -10.80
CA LEU A 127 -4.45 -6.29 -10.31
C LEU A 127 -4.19 -7.47 -11.23
N ASP A 128 -4.28 -7.25 -12.54
CA ASP A 128 -4.00 -8.29 -13.52
C ASP A 128 -2.57 -8.80 -13.41
N ALA A 129 -1.61 -7.89 -13.28
CA ALA A 129 -0.20 -8.26 -13.11
C ALA A 129 0.01 -9.15 -11.88
N LEU A 130 -0.63 -8.79 -10.77
CA LEU A 130 -0.50 -9.53 -9.51
C LEU A 130 -1.20 -10.89 -9.55
N SER A 131 -2.29 -11.02 -10.31
CA SER A 131 -3.02 -12.28 -10.42
C SER A 131 -2.28 -13.31 -11.26
N HIS A 132 -1.33 -12.90 -12.10
CA HIS A 132 -0.50 -13.77 -12.92
C HIS A 132 0.88 -14.02 -12.34
N LEU A 133 1.11 -13.61 -11.11
CA LEU A 133 2.40 -13.73 -10.47
C LEU A 133 2.63 -15.17 -10.02
N THR A 134 3.72 -15.75 -10.51
CA THR A 134 4.12 -17.12 -10.16
C THR A 134 5.44 -17.13 -9.42
N PRO A 135 5.66 -18.14 -8.56
CA PRO A 135 6.94 -18.26 -7.84
C PRO A 135 8.14 -18.46 -8.77
#